data_372eaeb35ef87d062cc89523df3804d1
#
_entry.id   372eaeb35ef87d062cc89523df3804d1
#
_cell.length_a   1.000
_cell.length_b   1.000
_cell.length_c   1.000
_cell.angle_alpha   90.00
_cell.angle_beta   90.00
_cell.angle_gamma   90.00
#
_symmetry.space_group_name_H-M   'P 1'
#
loop_
_entity.id
_entity.type
_entity.pdbx_description
1 polymer ?
#
loop_
_entity_poly.entity_id
_entity_poly.type
_entity_poly.pdbx_seq_one_letter_code
_entity_poly.pdbx_strand_id
1 'polypeptide(L)'
;NLARSSVSLNEGNYLCQFAFGLSYYYGGNFDLSLNHSYNSIKINKKFAHGRRLFGSSLYQIGDKKRAVKEMEKALELYKDTYGQWRTYFELWRFSFLEDDHSNAKKYADKLVKLQPEYPQSYIGYLASYDKGVNTKHMKLKLMELIPNFSPAMIKNFHSWIREDKANKIIERLRKHIS
;
A
#
# COMPACT_ATOMS: atom_id res chain seq x y z
N ASN A 1 -8.80 -5.21 -25.48
CA ASN A 1 -8.51 -6.31 -26.42
C ASN A 1 -7.00 -6.61 -26.56
N LEU A 2 -6.10 -5.61 -26.69
CA LEU A 2 -4.64 -5.83 -26.80
C LEU A 2 -4.04 -6.48 -25.55
N ALA A 3 -4.52 -6.12 -24.37
CA ALA A 3 -4.06 -6.73 -23.13
C ALA A 3 -4.48 -8.22 -23.04
N ARG A 4 -5.67 -8.61 -23.48
CA ARG A 4 -6.10 -10.02 -23.54
C ARG A 4 -5.30 -10.84 -24.53
N SER A 5 -4.98 -10.29 -25.71
CA SER A 5 -4.16 -10.98 -26.71
C SER A 5 -2.71 -11.19 -26.25
N SER A 6 -2.14 -10.26 -25.47
CA SER A 6 -0.77 -10.44 -24.94
C SER A 6 -0.66 -11.53 -23.88
N VAL A 7 -1.75 -11.82 -23.16
CA VAL A 7 -1.77 -12.92 -22.15
C VAL A 7 -1.94 -14.29 -22.79
N SER A 8 -2.83 -14.43 -23.80
CA SER A 8 -2.97 -15.69 -24.53
C SER A 8 -1.68 -16.11 -25.23
N LEU A 9 -0.84 -15.14 -25.61
CA LEU A 9 0.47 -15.37 -26.23
C LEU A 9 1.59 -15.67 -25.20
N ASN A 10 1.38 -15.47 -23.89
CA ASN A 10 2.46 -15.61 -22.92
C ASN A 10 1.98 -15.95 -21.48
N GLU A 11 1.10 -16.95 -21.36
CA GLU A 11 0.62 -17.45 -20.06
C GLU A 11 1.76 -17.88 -19.12
N GLY A 12 2.92 -18.26 -19.68
CA GLY A 12 4.15 -18.59 -18.95
C GLY A 12 4.96 -17.39 -18.48
N ASN A 13 4.56 -16.14 -18.78
CA ASN A 13 5.32 -14.96 -18.39
C ASN A 13 4.77 -14.35 -17.07
N TYR A 14 5.60 -14.38 -16.02
CA TYR A 14 5.20 -13.85 -14.70
C TYR A 14 4.92 -12.35 -14.70
N LEU A 15 5.57 -11.56 -15.58
CA LEU A 15 5.31 -10.12 -15.69
C LEU A 15 3.95 -9.84 -16.33
N CYS A 16 3.56 -10.61 -17.35
CA CYS A 16 2.23 -10.51 -17.93
C CYS A 16 1.14 -10.86 -16.92
N GLN A 17 1.32 -11.95 -16.17
CA GLN A 17 0.41 -12.32 -15.09
C GLN A 17 0.32 -11.23 -14.03
N PHE A 18 1.45 -10.64 -13.62
CA PHE A 18 1.48 -9.52 -12.68
C PHE A 18 0.73 -8.29 -13.22
N ALA A 19 0.96 -7.91 -14.48
CA ALA A 19 0.31 -6.74 -15.08
C ALA A 19 -1.22 -6.90 -15.12
N PHE A 20 -1.71 -8.11 -15.42
CA PHE A 20 -3.16 -8.40 -15.36
C PHE A 20 -3.68 -8.36 -13.93
N GLY A 21 -2.97 -9.00 -13.01
CA GLY A 21 -3.33 -8.94 -11.59
C GLY A 21 -3.45 -7.48 -11.11
N LEU A 22 -2.50 -6.63 -11.51
CA LEU A 22 -2.50 -5.22 -11.17
C LEU A 22 -3.68 -4.45 -11.79
N SER A 23 -3.99 -4.71 -13.07
CA SER A 23 -5.14 -4.12 -13.76
C SER A 23 -6.46 -4.50 -13.08
N TYR A 24 -6.64 -5.77 -12.74
CA TYR A 24 -7.83 -6.22 -12.01
C TYR A 24 -7.90 -5.66 -10.60
N TYR A 25 -6.78 -5.52 -9.91
CA TYR A 25 -6.72 -4.92 -8.58
C TYR A 25 -7.25 -3.48 -8.59
N TYR A 26 -6.76 -2.66 -9.51
CA TYR A 26 -7.23 -1.28 -9.66
C TYR A 26 -8.65 -1.17 -10.22
N GLY A 27 -9.09 -2.17 -10.96
CA GLY A 27 -10.48 -2.30 -11.41
C GLY A 27 -11.45 -2.84 -10.35
N GLY A 28 -10.96 -3.14 -9.14
CA GLY A 28 -11.78 -3.66 -8.03
C GLY A 28 -12.16 -5.15 -8.12
N ASN A 29 -11.64 -5.87 -9.13
CA ASN A 29 -11.88 -7.31 -9.27
C ASN A 29 -10.77 -8.10 -8.54
N PHE A 30 -10.94 -8.24 -7.23
CA PHE A 30 -9.90 -8.79 -6.36
C PHE A 30 -9.69 -10.29 -6.53
N ASP A 31 -10.72 -11.04 -6.93
CA ASP A 31 -10.59 -12.48 -7.19
C ASP A 31 -9.74 -12.76 -8.42
N LEU A 32 -9.95 -12.04 -9.52
CA LEU A 32 -9.09 -12.14 -10.70
C LEU A 32 -7.67 -11.63 -10.42
N SER A 33 -7.55 -10.53 -9.65
CA SER A 33 -6.25 -10.05 -9.21
C SER A 33 -5.49 -11.11 -8.40
N LEU A 34 -6.19 -11.80 -7.48
CA LEU A 34 -5.64 -12.88 -6.67
C LEU A 34 -5.09 -14.00 -7.57
N ASN A 35 -5.89 -14.48 -8.52
CA ASN A 35 -5.51 -15.56 -9.42
C ASN A 35 -4.27 -15.21 -10.26
N HIS A 36 -4.25 -14.04 -10.87
CA HIS A 36 -3.13 -13.60 -11.71
C HIS A 36 -1.87 -13.32 -10.91
N SER A 37 -1.97 -12.68 -9.75
CA SER A 37 -0.82 -12.47 -8.86
C SER A 37 -0.25 -13.78 -8.32
N TYR A 38 -1.12 -14.75 -8.00
CA TYR A 38 -0.69 -16.11 -7.63
C TYR A 38 0.05 -16.81 -8.78
N ASN A 39 -0.48 -16.79 -10.00
CA ASN A 39 0.20 -17.35 -11.17
C ASN A 39 1.58 -16.71 -11.39
N SER A 40 1.67 -15.39 -11.24
CA SER A 40 2.94 -14.66 -11.33
C SER A 40 3.98 -15.21 -10.35
N ILE A 41 3.65 -15.42 -9.08
CA ILE A 41 4.57 -15.95 -8.08
C ILE A 41 4.80 -17.46 -8.20
N LYS A 42 3.86 -18.20 -8.80
CA LYS A 42 4.05 -19.63 -9.15
C LYS A 42 5.11 -19.81 -10.21
N ILE A 43 5.12 -18.94 -11.23
CA ILE A 43 6.12 -18.93 -12.31
C ILE A 43 7.49 -18.42 -11.79
N ASN A 44 7.48 -17.32 -11.04
CA ASN A 44 8.69 -16.77 -10.45
C ASN A 44 8.54 -16.57 -8.93
N LYS A 45 9.00 -17.55 -8.17
CA LYS A 45 8.89 -17.57 -6.69
C LYS A 45 9.61 -16.41 -5.99
N LYS A 46 10.62 -15.80 -6.65
CA LYS A 46 11.41 -14.67 -6.14
C LYS A 46 10.86 -13.31 -6.56
N PHE A 47 9.72 -13.25 -7.25
CA PHE A 47 9.14 -12.01 -7.71
C PHE A 47 8.41 -11.26 -6.59
N ALA A 48 9.11 -10.35 -5.93
CA ALA A 48 8.62 -9.59 -4.77
C ALA A 48 7.34 -8.78 -5.09
N HIS A 49 7.27 -8.10 -6.25
CA HIS A 49 6.09 -7.32 -6.65
C HIS A 49 4.83 -8.20 -6.81
N GLY A 50 4.99 -9.40 -7.36
CA GLY A 50 3.89 -10.37 -7.46
C GLY A 50 3.37 -10.79 -6.07
N ARG A 51 4.30 -11.06 -5.12
CA ARG A 51 3.92 -11.39 -3.74
C ARG A 51 3.20 -10.25 -3.05
N ARG A 52 3.69 -9.03 -3.20
CA ARG A 52 3.03 -7.84 -2.65
C ARG A 52 1.61 -7.70 -3.20
N LEU A 53 1.43 -7.84 -4.51
CA LEU A 53 0.10 -7.77 -5.13
C LEU A 53 -0.80 -8.91 -4.65
N PHE A 54 -0.28 -10.13 -4.53
CA PHE A 54 -1.01 -11.27 -4.00
C PHE A 54 -1.48 -11.02 -2.56
N GLY A 55 -0.59 -10.50 -1.70
CA GLY A 55 -0.94 -10.08 -0.35
C GLY A 55 -2.01 -8.97 -0.31
N SER A 56 -1.89 -7.96 -1.19
CA SER A 56 -2.91 -6.90 -1.30
C SER A 56 -4.27 -7.47 -1.71
N SER A 57 -4.31 -8.41 -2.65
CA SER A 57 -5.55 -9.06 -3.10
C SER A 57 -6.17 -9.92 -2.01
N LEU A 58 -5.36 -10.70 -1.28
CA LEU A 58 -5.79 -11.47 -0.11
C LEU A 58 -6.46 -10.58 0.95
N TYR A 59 -5.88 -9.41 1.23
CA TYR A 59 -6.46 -8.47 2.18
C TYR A 59 -7.86 -8.00 1.74
N GLN A 60 -8.02 -7.70 0.44
CA GLN A 60 -9.30 -7.21 -0.08
C GLN A 60 -10.42 -8.26 -0.03
N ILE A 61 -10.09 -9.54 -0.18
CA ILE A 61 -11.06 -10.65 -0.05
C ILE A 61 -11.25 -11.13 1.39
N GLY A 62 -10.57 -10.50 2.37
CA GLY A 62 -10.74 -10.78 3.80
C GLY A 62 -9.74 -11.74 4.41
N ASP A 63 -8.84 -12.37 3.66
CA ASP A 63 -7.81 -13.25 4.20
C ASP A 63 -6.60 -12.45 4.72
N LYS A 64 -6.86 -11.70 5.80
CA LYS A 64 -5.92 -10.74 6.39
C LYS A 64 -4.64 -11.40 6.90
N LYS A 65 -4.76 -12.59 7.49
CA LYS A 65 -3.60 -13.31 8.05
C LYS A 65 -2.61 -13.73 6.97
N ARG A 66 -3.12 -14.29 5.86
CA ARG A 66 -2.25 -14.67 4.73
C ARG A 66 -1.72 -13.42 4.01
N ALA A 67 -2.51 -12.34 3.93
CA ALA A 67 -2.07 -11.09 3.35
C ALA A 67 -0.79 -10.57 3.99
N VAL A 68 -0.77 -10.45 5.32
CA VAL A 68 0.42 -10.00 6.08
C VAL A 68 1.62 -10.93 5.83
N LYS A 69 1.41 -12.25 5.90
CA LYS A 69 2.48 -13.24 5.66
C LYS A 69 3.10 -13.11 4.25
N GLU A 70 2.30 -12.89 3.21
CA GLU A 70 2.83 -12.71 1.85
C GLU A 70 3.55 -11.35 1.68
N MET A 71 3.10 -10.30 2.38
CA MET A 71 3.81 -9.02 2.45
C MET A 71 5.17 -9.14 3.13
N GLU A 72 5.27 -9.89 4.23
CA GLU A 72 6.54 -10.15 4.92
C GLU A 72 7.52 -10.90 4.02
N LYS A 73 7.06 -11.94 3.32
CA LYS A 73 7.88 -12.63 2.31
C LYS A 73 8.31 -11.69 1.15
N ALA A 74 7.46 -10.74 0.77
CA ALA A 74 7.84 -9.76 -0.24
C ALA A 74 8.97 -8.85 0.28
N LEU A 75 8.91 -8.42 1.55
CA LEU A 75 9.97 -7.61 2.17
C LEU A 75 11.33 -8.32 2.18
N GLU A 76 11.34 -9.63 2.44
CA GLU A 76 12.57 -10.44 2.41
C GLU A 76 13.20 -10.49 1.00
N LEU A 77 12.38 -10.38 -0.04
CA LEU A 77 12.82 -10.45 -1.44
C LEU A 77 13.24 -9.10 -2.03
N TYR A 78 12.72 -7.97 -1.48
CA TYR A 78 13.08 -6.65 -1.98
C TYR A 78 14.49 -6.25 -1.55
N LYS A 79 15.32 -5.91 -2.54
CA LYS A 79 16.65 -5.33 -2.32
C LYS A 79 16.65 -3.80 -2.38
N ASP A 80 15.64 -3.22 -3.03
CA ASP A 80 15.48 -1.78 -3.21
C ASP A 80 14.58 -1.17 -2.13
N THR A 81 14.87 0.08 -1.77
CA THR A 81 14.13 0.81 -0.74
C THR A 81 12.71 1.16 -1.15
N TYR A 82 12.45 1.37 -2.44
CA TYR A 82 11.13 1.72 -2.94
C TYR A 82 10.15 0.54 -2.83
N GLY A 83 10.56 -0.66 -3.21
CA GLY A 83 9.76 -1.89 -3.06
C GLY A 83 9.44 -2.19 -1.59
N GLN A 84 10.44 -2.02 -0.71
CA GLN A 84 10.25 -2.15 0.73
C GLN A 84 9.25 -1.10 1.25
N TRP A 85 9.42 0.18 0.89
CA TRP A 85 8.52 1.25 1.28
C TRP A 85 7.08 0.99 0.83
N ARG A 86 6.87 0.60 -0.43
CA ARG A 86 5.55 0.25 -0.96
C ARG A 86 4.88 -0.86 -0.15
N THR A 87 5.65 -1.85 0.27
CA THR A 87 5.13 -2.96 1.08
C THR A 87 4.81 -2.54 2.50
N TYR A 88 5.67 -1.73 3.14
CA TYR A 88 5.37 -1.15 4.44
C TYR A 88 4.17 -0.20 4.41
N PHE A 89 3.95 0.52 3.31
CA PHE A 89 2.78 1.35 3.13
C PHE A 89 1.47 0.53 3.14
N GLU A 90 1.45 -0.62 2.45
CA GLU A 90 0.31 -1.54 2.50
C GLU A 90 0.11 -2.12 3.90
N LEU A 91 1.18 -2.58 4.56
CA LEU A 91 1.12 -3.10 5.94
C LEU A 91 0.67 -2.03 6.94
N TRP A 92 1.16 -0.80 6.81
CA TRP A 92 0.67 0.33 7.60
C TRP A 92 -0.83 0.51 7.41
N ARG A 93 -1.28 0.56 6.17
CA ARG A 93 -2.69 0.76 5.84
C ARG A 93 -3.56 -0.35 6.41
N PHE A 94 -3.14 -1.60 6.27
CA PHE A 94 -3.86 -2.74 6.84
C PHE A 94 -3.98 -2.61 8.36
N SER A 95 -2.87 -2.40 9.05
CA SER A 95 -2.85 -2.26 10.51
C SER A 95 -3.69 -1.06 10.98
N PHE A 96 -3.58 0.08 10.30
CA PHE A 96 -4.33 1.28 10.64
C PHE A 96 -5.85 1.08 10.48
N LEU A 97 -6.28 0.42 9.41
CA LEU A 97 -7.70 0.15 9.16
C LEU A 97 -8.30 -0.90 10.10
N GLU A 98 -7.49 -1.78 10.63
CA GLU A 98 -7.88 -2.82 11.59
C GLU A 98 -7.68 -2.39 13.07
N ASP A 99 -7.38 -1.11 13.32
CA ASP A 99 -7.13 -0.56 14.65
C ASP A 99 -5.93 -1.20 15.38
N ASP A 100 -5.03 -1.86 14.65
CA ASP A 100 -3.75 -2.33 15.19
C ASP A 100 -2.76 -1.17 15.29
N HIS A 101 -2.98 -0.32 16.30
CA HIS A 101 -2.20 0.90 16.50
C HIS A 101 -0.71 0.65 16.70
N SER A 102 -0.33 -0.49 17.26
CA SER A 102 1.07 -0.86 17.49
C SER A 102 1.81 -1.06 16.16
N ASN A 103 1.28 -1.92 15.31
CA ASN A 103 1.88 -2.17 14.01
C ASN A 103 1.73 -0.98 13.07
N ALA A 104 0.63 -0.22 13.12
CA ALA A 104 0.48 1.02 12.35
C ALA A 104 1.61 2.02 12.66
N LYS A 105 1.93 2.27 13.94
CA LYS A 105 3.06 3.14 14.35
C LYS A 105 4.40 2.58 13.85
N LYS A 106 4.67 1.30 14.10
CA LYS A 106 5.89 0.61 13.66
C LYS A 106 6.13 0.75 12.15
N TYR A 107 5.08 0.57 11.34
CA TYR A 107 5.21 0.69 9.89
C TYR A 107 5.32 2.14 9.44
N ALA A 108 4.61 3.07 10.08
CA ALA A 108 4.72 4.51 9.82
C ALA A 108 6.15 5.03 10.02
N ASP A 109 6.84 4.59 11.07
CA ASP A 109 8.25 4.92 11.31
C ASP A 109 9.17 4.41 10.18
N LYS A 110 8.88 3.19 9.68
CA LYS A 110 9.61 2.63 8.53
C LYS A 110 9.40 3.43 7.25
N LEU A 111 8.17 3.93 7.02
CA LEU A 111 7.86 4.74 5.84
C LEU A 111 8.70 6.02 5.78
N VAL A 112 8.71 6.79 6.88
CA VAL A 112 9.48 8.05 6.96
C VAL A 112 10.98 7.81 6.81
N LYS A 113 11.49 6.71 7.40
CA LYS A 113 12.91 6.35 7.31
C LYS A 113 13.34 5.92 5.92
N LEU A 114 12.50 5.16 5.21
CA LEU A 114 12.84 4.60 3.90
C LEU A 114 12.71 5.62 2.76
N GLN A 115 11.68 6.45 2.83
CA GLN A 115 11.38 7.43 1.76
C GLN A 115 10.87 8.75 2.35
N PRO A 116 11.78 9.60 2.84
CA PRO A 116 11.44 10.90 3.41
C PRO A 116 10.93 11.92 2.38
N GLU A 117 11.15 11.67 1.09
CA GLU A 117 10.64 12.55 0.02
C GLU A 117 9.18 12.25 -0.36
N TYR A 118 8.59 11.17 0.16
CA TYR A 118 7.22 10.79 -0.21
C TYR A 118 6.20 11.34 0.81
N PRO A 119 5.26 12.19 0.39
CA PRO A 119 4.22 12.72 1.28
C PRO A 119 3.42 11.66 2.03
N GLN A 120 3.19 10.50 1.38
CA GLN A 120 2.47 9.38 1.99
C GLN A 120 3.16 8.83 3.24
N SER A 121 4.48 8.98 3.36
CA SER A 121 5.23 8.60 4.57
C SER A 121 4.78 9.44 5.77
N TYR A 122 4.65 10.75 5.59
CA TYR A 122 4.20 11.67 6.64
C TYR A 122 2.71 11.57 6.93
N ILE A 123 1.90 11.29 5.90
CA ILE A 123 0.47 10.99 6.05
C ILE A 123 0.30 9.76 6.95
N GLY A 124 1.04 8.69 6.68
CA GLY A 124 1.03 7.49 7.51
C GLY A 124 1.43 7.76 8.95
N TYR A 125 2.48 8.55 9.14
CA TYR A 125 2.96 8.93 10.47
C TYR A 125 1.91 9.75 11.24
N LEU A 126 1.42 10.85 10.66
CA LEU A 126 0.45 11.73 11.30
C LEU A 126 -0.88 11.03 11.62
N ALA A 127 -1.32 10.11 10.77
CA ALA A 127 -2.51 9.32 11.04
C ALA A 127 -2.33 8.34 12.21
N SER A 128 -1.10 7.89 12.47
CA SER A 128 -0.80 6.87 13.48
C SER A 128 -0.48 7.43 14.87
N TYR A 129 -0.03 8.68 14.95
CA TYR A 129 0.42 9.29 16.21
C TYR A 129 -0.53 10.37 16.69
N ASP A 130 -0.55 10.60 18.01
CA ASP A 130 -1.24 11.72 18.61
C ASP A 130 -0.35 12.99 18.59
N LYS A 131 -0.95 14.17 18.84
CA LYS A 131 -0.23 15.45 18.81
C LYS A 131 0.97 15.46 19.77
N GLY A 132 2.10 15.97 19.29
CA GLY A 132 3.33 16.10 20.04
C GLY A 132 4.43 16.79 19.23
N VAL A 133 5.63 16.91 19.81
CA VAL A 133 6.76 17.59 19.16
C VAL A 133 7.11 16.93 17.82
N ASN A 134 7.18 15.60 17.79
CA ASN A 134 7.52 14.86 16.58
C ASN A 134 6.48 15.02 15.48
N THR A 135 5.18 15.02 15.84
CA THR A 135 4.11 15.22 14.83
C THR A 135 4.09 16.64 14.29
N LYS A 136 4.49 17.66 15.07
CA LYS A 136 4.71 19.04 14.55
C LYS A 136 5.76 19.04 13.46
N HIS A 137 6.89 18.40 13.69
CA HIS A 137 7.97 18.29 12.69
C HIS A 137 7.50 17.56 11.43
N MET A 138 6.80 16.43 11.59
CA MET A 138 6.28 15.66 10.46
C MET A 138 5.22 16.44 9.66
N LYS A 139 4.38 17.25 10.32
CA LYS A 139 3.46 18.17 9.65
C LYS A 139 4.21 19.19 8.78
N LEU A 140 5.27 19.82 9.31
CA LEU A 140 6.08 20.77 8.56
C LEU A 140 6.68 20.11 7.30
N LYS A 141 7.24 18.92 7.45
CA LYS A 141 7.79 18.16 6.32
C LYS A 141 6.73 17.82 5.26
N LEU A 142 5.53 17.43 5.67
CA LEU A 142 4.43 17.19 4.73
C LEU A 142 4.07 18.49 3.97
N MET A 143 4.04 19.63 4.65
CA MET A 143 3.72 20.91 4.04
C MET A 143 4.85 21.48 3.16
N GLU A 144 6.10 21.15 3.43
CA GLU A 144 7.21 21.41 2.52
C GLU A 144 7.05 20.65 1.18
N LEU A 145 6.58 19.40 1.23
CA LEU A 145 6.37 18.56 0.05
C LEU A 145 5.08 18.91 -0.70
N ILE A 146 4.02 19.28 0.04
CA ILE A 146 2.72 19.70 -0.51
C ILE A 146 2.26 20.95 0.23
N PRO A 147 2.59 22.17 -0.27
CA PRO A 147 2.35 23.43 0.45
C PRO A 147 0.91 23.67 0.89
N ASN A 148 -0.06 23.27 0.12
CA ASN A 148 -1.50 23.45 0.41
C ASN A 148 -2.20 22.14 0.77
N PHE A 149 -1.47 21.21 1.42
CA PHE A 149 -2.05 19.94 1.79
C PHE A 149 -3.26 20.12 2.70
N SER A 150 -4.36 19.51 2.31
CA SER A 150 -5.55 19.35 3.15
C SER A 150 -5.90 17.86 3.31
N PRO A 151 -6.45 17.44 4.47
CA PRO A 151 -6.85 16.05 4.67
C PRO A 151 -7.83 15.51 3.61
N ALA A 152 -8.66 16.38 3.02
CA ALA A 152 -9.58 15.98 1.97
C ALA A 152 -8.89 15.44 0.70
N MET A 153 -7.65 15.84 0.45
CA MET A 153 -6.85 15.35 -0.69
C MET A 153 -6.58 13.84 -0.63
N ILE A 154 -6.73 13.21 0.54
CA ILE A 154 -6.57 11.75 0.68
C ILE A 154 -7.50 10.99 -0.27
N LYS A 155 -8.70 11.49 -0.54
CA LYS A 155 -9.62 10.86 -1.50
C LYS A 155 -9.03 10.80 -2.91
N ASN A 156 -8.24 11.79 -3.30
CA ASN A 156 -7.61 11.87 -4.62
C ASN A 156 -6.34 11.00 -4.70
N PHE A 157 -5.54 10.93 -3.62
CA PHE A 157 -4.33 10.09 -3.57
C PHE A 157 -4.64 8.59 -3.55
N HIS A 158 -5.85 8.23 -3.14
CA HIS A 158 -6.26 6.86 -2.91
C HIS A 158 -7.65 6.56 -3.48
N SER A 159 -7.88 6.95 -4.74
CA SER A 159 -9.17 6.75 -5.44
C SER A 159 -9.69 5.29 -5.44
N TRP A 160 -8.82 4.34 -5.17
CA TRP A 160 -9.11 2.90 -5.04
C TRP A 160 -9.39 2.46 -3.58
N ILE A 161 -9.25 3.36 -2.60
CA ILE A 161 -9.68 3.07 -1.22
C ILE A 161 -11.17 3.40 -1.11
N ARG A 162 -11.94 2.47 -0.55
CA ARG A 162 -13.35 2.73 -0.22
C ARG A 162 -13.48 3.99 0.62
N GLU A 163 -14.53 4.75 0.40
CA GLU A 163 -14.72 6.07 1.01
C GLU A 163 -14.72 6.03 2.55
N ASP A 164 -15.33 5.01 3.14
CA ASP A 164 -15.34 4.81 4.59
C ASP A 164 -13.93 4.68 5.17
N LYS A 165 -13.04 3.97 4.47
CA LYS A 165 -11.63 3.79 4.86
C LYS A 165 -10.81 5.07 4.68
N ALA A 166 -11.05 5.82 3.61
CA ALA A 166 -10.41 7.12 3.39
C ALA A 166 -10.80 8.12 4.49
N ASN A 167 -12.08 8.16 4.87
CA ASN A 167 -12.56 9.04 5.93
C ASN A 167 -11.87 8.79 7.28
N LYS A 168 -11.59 7.55 7.64
CA LYS A 168 -10.83 7.23 8.87
C LYS A 168 -9.45 7.89 8.90
N ILE A 169 -8.73 7.90 7.78
CA ILE A 169 -7.43 8.58 7.65
C ILE A 169 -7.63 10.10 7.74
N ILE A 170 -8.62 10.64 7.04
CA ILE A 170 -8.94 12.07 7.01
C ILE A 170 -9.22 12.60 8.42
N GLU A 171 -10.04 11.90 9.21
CA GLU A 171 -10.38 12.27 10.58
C GLU A 171 -9.15 12.32 11.48
N ARG A 172 -8.23 11.36 11.35
CA ARG A 172 -6.98 11.37 12.11
C ARG A 172 -6.10 12.55 11.71
N LEU A 173 -5.98 12.85 10.42
CA LEU A 173 -5.18 13.97 9.92
C LEU A 173 -5.74 15.34 10.33
N ARG A 174 -7.06 15.52 10.42
CA ARG A 174 -7.69 16.75 10.92
C ARG A 174 -7.25 17.14 12.33
N LYS A 175 -6.84 16.17 13.15
CA LYS A 175 -6.28 16.45 14.48
C LYS A 175 -4.95 17.21 14.42
N HIS A 176 -4.20 17.07 13.34
CA HIS A 176 -2.89 17.69 13.13
C HIS A 176 -2.92 18.90 12.22
N ILE A 177 -3.82 18.87 11.23
CA ILE A 177 -3.92 19.82 10.13
C ILE A 177 -5.28 20.50 10.24
N SER A 178 -5.32 21.50 11.05
CA SER A 178 -6.41 22.50 11.16
C SER A 178 -5.98 23.78 10.51
#